data_a773f90a3267a3fc2e04f0b8e695c96b
#
_entry.id   a773f90a3267a3fc2e04f0b8e695c96b
#
_cell.length_a   1.000
_cell.length_b   1.000
_cell.length_c   1.000
_cell.angle_alpha   90.00
_cell.angle_beta   90.00
_cell.angle_gamma   90.00
#
_symmetry.space_group_name_H-M   'P 1'
#
loop_
_entity.id
_entity.type
_entity.pdbx_description
1 polymer ?
#
loop_
_entity_poly.entity_id
_entity_poly.type
_entity_poly.pdbx_seq_one_letter_code
_entity_poly.pdbx_strand_id
1 'polypeptide(L)'
;MFEKIFKGLERAHGCTKVTAPAENGVKLKGQSFVVRQPVTTELWEMHLDGRQSLGIIPINEDNQCVWGCVDIDSYAGFDHKKLIDKIKQFNLPLAVCRSKSGGAHVFLFSAEPVAAERMRDKLTEIKTLLGYGGSEVFPKQIQLKSSDDTGNFLNLPYFGGEDTTRYAFRYDGEAATLEEFYTIYSEIKQTDITKIKIERPKSEYDDAPPCIELMAINKIPEGGRNNSMFHFGVYAKKKWPAEWKSKM
;
A
#
# COMPACT_ATOMS: atom_id res chain seq x y z
N MET A 1 6.86 13.89 -15.34
CA MET A 1 6.56 12.44 -15.24
C MET A 1 5.85 12.12 -13.93
N PHE A 2 6.39 12.53 -12.80
CA PHE A 2 5.89 12.26 -11.44
C PHE A 2 4.40 12.65 -11.25
N GLU A 3 4.03 13.87 -11.68
CA GLU A 3 2.64 14.35 -11.68
C GLU A 3 1.67 13.40 -12.40
N LYS A 4 2.07 12.88 -13.58
CA LYS A 4 1.22 11.95 -14.36
C LYS A 4 0.97 10.62 -13.64
N ILE A 5 1.97 10.15 -12.88
CA ILE A 5 1.90 8.90 -12.11
C ILE A 5 0.89 9.03 -10.96
N PHE A 6 0.95 10.15 -10.25
CA PHE A 6 0.14 10.38 -9.04
C PHE A 6 -1.05 11.32 -9.27
N LYS A 7 -1.56 11.39 -10.51
CA LYS A 7 -2.76 12.18 -10.81
C LYS A 7 -3.93 11.71 -9.95
N GLY A 8 -4.72 12.68 -9.44
CA GLY A 8 -5.90 12.42 -8.61
C GLY A 8 -6.87 13.60 -8.65
N LEU A 9 -7.47 13.98 -7.53
CA LEU A 9 -8.36 15.14 -7.43
C LEU A 9 -7.58 16.44 -7.68
N GLU A 10 -7.98 17.19 -8.70
CA GLU A 10 -7.22 18.39 -9.11
C GLU A 10 -7.56 19.63 -8.27
N ARG A 11 -8.77 19.74 -7.71
CA ARG A 11 -9.25 20.92 -6.96
C ARG A 11 -8.84 20.98 -5.50
N ALA A 12 -8.18 19.94 -4.99
CA ALA A 12 -7.73 19.90 -3.60
C ALA A 12 -6.52 18.97 -3.44
N HIS A 13 -5.69 19.26 -2.45
CA HIS A 13 -4.52 18.47 -2.12
C HIS A 13 -4.29 18.39 -0.60
N GLY A 14 -3.46 17.45 -0.19
CA GLY A 14 -3.02 17.31 1.18
C GLY A 14 -1.73 18.08 1.44
N CYS A 15 -1.64 18.66 2.62
CA CYS A 15 -0.40 19.24 3.13
C CYS A 15 -0.11 18.68 4.52
N THR A 16 1.16 18.37 4.79
CA THR A 16 1.61 17.94 6.12
C THR A 16 2.72 18.88 6.59
N LYS A 17 2.44 19.63 7.66
CA LYS A 17 3.45 20.46 8.34
C LYS A 17 4.05 19.65 9.49
N VAL A 18 5.36 19.51 9.49
CA VAL A 18 6.09 18.90 10.62
C VAL A 18 6.22 19.95 11.72
N THR A 19 5.69 19.65 12.90
CA THR A 19 5.66 20.60 14.04
C THR A 19 6.77 20.39 15.05
N ALA A 20 7.46 19.25 15.02
CA ALA A 20 8.63 18.97 15.84
C ALA A 20 9.54 17.93 15.19
N PRO A 21 10.88 18.03 15.36
CA PRO A 21 11.79 16.98 14.93
C PRO A 21 11.54 15.69 15.70
N ALA A 22 11.91 14.54 15.10
CA ALA A 22 11.82 13.25 15.78
C ALA A 22 12.87 13.19 16.88
N GLU A 23 12.43 13.06 18.13
CA GLU A 23 13.30 12.70 19.24
C GLU A 23 13.12 11.21 19.55
N ASN A 24 14.23 10.46 19.55
CA ASN A 24 14.38 9.11 20.10
C ASN A 24 13.24 8.12 19.82
N GLY A 25 12.94 7.84 18.54
CA GLY A 25 11.98 6.80 18.16
C GLY A 25 10.50 7.18 18.34
N VAL A 26 10.21 8.42 18.67
CA VAL A 26 8.83 8.96 18.77
C VAL A 26 8.35 9.41 17.39
N LYS A 27 7.10 9.08 17.05
CA LYS A 27 6.44 9.51 15.81
C LYS A 27 6.59 11.03 15.61
N LEU A 28 7.11 11.45 14.44
CA LEU A 28 7.12 12.86 14.04
C LEU A 28 5.71 13.45 14.19
N LYS A 29 5.53 14.38 15.13
CA LYS A 29 4.28 15.12 15.26
C LYS A 29 4.16 16.05 14.05
N GLY A 30 3.19 15.80 13.21
CA GLY A 30 2.84 16.63 12.07
C GLY A 30 1.35 16.84 12.02
N GLN A 31 0.95 18.03 11.63
CA GLN A 31 -0.47 18.34 11.37
C GLN A 31 -0.73 18.15 9.87
N SER A 32 -1.63 17.23 9.55
CA SER A 32 -2.07 16.96 8.18
C SER A 32 -3.44 17.58 7.95
N PHE A 33 -3.62 18.30 6.85
CA PHE A 33 -4.88 18.96 6.49
C PHE A 33 -5.06 19.02 4.98
N VAL A 34 -6.31 19.11 4.55
CA VAL A 34 -6.66 19.28 3.14
C VAL A 34 -6.69 20.77 2.81
N VAL A 35 -6.01 21.14 1.72
CA VAL A 35 -6.04 22.48 1.11
C VAL A 35 -7.01 22.42 -0.06
N ARG A 36 -8.07 23.24 -0.03
CA ARG A 36 -9.08 23.33 -1.09
C ARG A 36 -8.66 24.33 -2.15
N GLN A 37 -7.56 24.03 -2.80
CA GLN A 37 -6.98 24.79 -3.91
C GLN A 37 -6.45 23.81 -4.95
N PRO A 38 -6.41 24.21 -6.23
CA PRO A 38 -5.90 23.37 -7.30
C PRO A 38 -4.47 22.87 -7.04
N VAL A 39 -4.20 21.65 -7.51
CA VAL A 39 -2.83 21.12 -7.56
C VAL A 39 -2.11 21.77 -8.73
N THR A 40 -1.10 22.60 -8.43
CA THR A 40 -0.33 23.31 -9.46
C THR A 40 1.01 22.63 -9.74
N THR A 41 1.59 22.87 -10.91
CA THR A 41 2.92 22.38 -11.25
C THR A 41 3.97 22.80 -10.22
N GLU A 42 3.85 24.02 -9.67
CA GLU A 42 4.74 24.52 -8.62
C GLU A 42 4.70 23.64 -7.34
N LEU A 43 3.52 23.12 -6.95
CA LEU A 43 3.42 22.23 -5.79
C LEU A 43 4.17 20.91 -6.01
N TRP A 44 4.18 20.37 -7.23
CA TRP A 44 4.96 19.20 -7.59
C TRP A 44 6.47 19.47 -7.51
N GLU A 45 6.90 20.61 -8.03
CA GLU A 45 8.30 21.06 -7.95
C GLU A 45 8.71 21.26 -6.49
N MET A 46 7.90 21.97 -5.70
CA MET A 46 8.16 22.19 -4.28
C MET A 46 8.25 20.87 -3.48
N HIS A 47 7.50 19.86 -3.87
CA HIS A 47 7.58 18.54 -3.26
C HIS A 47 8.90 17.84 -3.57
N LEU A 48 9.29 17.80 -4.83
CA LEU A 48 10.53 17.16 -5.26
C LEU A 48 11.78 17.93 -4.77
N ASP A 49 11.68 19.25 -4.60
CA ASP A 49 12.74 20.09 -4.01
C ASP A 49 12.79 20.02 -2.47
N GLY A 50 11.86 19.34 -1.82
CA GLY A 50 11.81 19.25 -0.35
C GLY A 50 11.30 20.51 0.36
N ARG A 51 10.76 21.50 -0.37
CA ARG A 51 10.25 22.75 0.19
C ARG A 51 8.87 22.59 0.84
N GLN A 52 7.97 21.80 0.22
CA GLN A 52 6.63 21.54 0.73
C GLN A 52 6.16 20.13 0.40
N SER A 53 5.84 19.35 1.41
CA SER A 53 5.29 17.99 1.20
C SER A 53 3.91 18.05 0.58
N LEU A 54 3.71 17.34 -0.54
CA LEU A 54 2.45 17.21 -1.25
C LEU A 54 1.79 15.87 -0.91
N GLY A 55 0.51 15.91 -0.63
CA GLY A 55 -0.36 14.75 -0.56
C GLY A 55 -1.40 14.82 -1.68
N ILE A 56 -1.67 13.70 -2.33
CA ILE A 56 -2.68 13.62 -3.39
C ILE A 56 -3.85 12.76 -2.95
N ILE A 57 -5.04 13.18 -3.32
CA ILE A 57 -6.29 12.46 -3.13
C ILE A 57 -6.47 11.58 -4.37
N PRO A 58 -6.41 10.23 -4.26
CA PRO A 58 -6.39 9.38 -5.46
C PRO A 58 -7.66 9.42 -6.30
N ILE A 59 -8.83 9.55 -5.65
CA ILE A 59 -10.13 9.61 -6.33
C ILE A 59 -10.32 10.97 -7.01
N ASN A 60 -10.70 10.97 -8.29
CA ASN A 60 -11.01 12.17 -9.07
C ASN A 60 -12.50 12.51 -9.04
N GLU A 61 -12.91 13.56 -9.79
CA GLU A 61 -14.29 14.03 -9.90
C GLU A 61 -15.27 12.98 -10.46
N ASP A 62 -14.76 12.06 -11.29
CA ASP A 62 -15.53 10.98 -11.90
C ASP A 62 -15.59 9.71 -11.04
N ASN A 63 -15.14 9.80 -9.78
CA ASN A 63 -15.01 8.67 -8.85
C ASN A 63 -14.09 7.57 -9.39
N GLN A 64 -13.06 7.96 -10.13
CA GLN A 64 -12.04 7.09 -10.70
C GLN A 64 -10.67 7.43 -10.14
N CYS A 65 -9.72 6.53 -10.32
CA CYS A 65 -8.31 6.73 -9.97
C CYS A 65 -7.39 5.99 -10.93
N VAL A 66 -6.16 6.47 -11.07
CA VAL A 66 -5.09 5.82 -11.85
C VAL A 66 -4.07 5.12 -10.94
N TRP A 67 -4.18 5.28 -9.64
CA TRP A 67 -3.38 4.61 -8.63
C TRP A 67 -4.16 4.41 -7.34
N GLY A 68 -3.71 3.44 -6.57
CA GLY A 68 -4.14 3.25 -5.20
C GLY A 68 -2.99 2.74 -4.35
N CYS A 69 -3.18 2.70 -3.05
CA CYS A 69 -2.13 2.36 -2.10
C CYS A 69 -2.66 1.58 -0.90
N VAL A 70 -1.91 0.57 -0.47
CA VAL A 70 -2.03 0.02 0.88
C VAL A 70 -1.03 0.74 1.77
N ASP A 71 -1.52 1.42 2.82
CA ASP A 71 -0.72 2.14 3.79
C ASP A 71 -0.44 1.24 5.00
N ILE A 72 0.79 0.72 5.08
CA ILE A 72 1.23 -0.17 6.15
C ILE A 72 1.96 0.65 7.20
N ASP A 73 1.23 1.02 8.24
CA ASP A 73 1.81 1.67 9.40
C ASP A 73 2.59 0.65 10.27
N SER A 74 3.88 0.91 10.41
CA SER A 74 4.75 0.19 11.34
C SER A 74 5.79 1.16 11.89
N TYR A 75 5.96 1.15 13.21
CA TYR A 75 6.81 2.14 13.89
C TYR A 75 8.11 1.55 14.45
N ALA A 76 8.28 0.24 14.38
CA ALA A 76 9.46 -0.44 14.91
C ALA A 76 9.97 -1.48 13.91
N GLY A 77 11.05 -1.12 13.18
CA GLY A 77 11.85 -2.10 12.42
C GLY A 77 11.08 -2.86 11.34
N PHE A 78 10.36 -2.13 10.45
CA PHE A 78 9.63 -2.76 9.36
C PHE A 78 10.58 -3.38 8.32
N ASP A 79 10.39 -4.66 8.03
CA ASP A 79 11.18 -5.41 7.07
C ASP A 79 10.62 -5.27 5.65
N HIS A 80 11.07 -4.22 4.94
CA HIS A 80 10.66 -3.94 3.57
C HIS A 80 11.09 -5.06 2.61
N LYS A 81 12.28 -5.64 2.82
CA LYS A 81 12.78 -6.72 1.96
C LYS A 81 11.86 -7.94 2.00
N LYS A 82 11.39 -8.31 3.17
CA LYS A 82 10.43 -9.40 3.34
C LYS A 82 9.09 -9.13 2.65
N LEU A 83 8.60 -7.87 2.68
CA LEU A 83 7.40 -7.48 1.93
C LEU A 83 7.63 -7.60 0.42
N ILE A 84 8.78 -7.11 -0.09
CA ILE A 84 9.16 -7.17 -1.50
C ILE A 84 9.26 -8.62 -1.96
N ASP A 85 9.93 -9.48 -1.19
CA ASP A 85 10.07 -10.90 -1.53
C ASP A 85 8.70 -11.60 -1.61
N LYS A 86 7.76 -11.21 -0.75
CA LYS A 86 6.38 -11.69 -0.80
C LYS A 86 5.62 -11.21 -2.03
N ILE A 87 5.78 -9.94 -2.40
CA ILE A 87 5.20 -9.36 -3.63
C ILE A 87 5.74 -10.11 -4.86
N LYS A 88 7.04 -10.41 -4.90
CA LYS A 88 7.66 -11.22 -5.96
C LYS A 88 7.13 -12.64 -5.99
N GLN A 89 7.03 -13.30 -4.83
CA GLN A 89 6.52 -14.66 -4.69
C GLN A 89 5.11 -14.81 -5.28
N PHE A 90 4.25 -13.80 -5.12
CA PHE A 90 2.90 -13.78 -5.67
C PHE A 90 2.80 -13.13 -7.05
N ASN A 91 3.93 -12.78 -7.65
CA ASN A 91 4.01 -12.09 -8.95
C ASN A 91 3.07 -10.87 -9.06
N LEU A 92 3.04 -10.05 -8.00
CA LEU A 92 2.15 -8.89 -7.93
C LEU A 92 2.82 -7.65 -8.54
N PRO A 93 2.12 -6.91 -9.41
CA PRO A 93 2.64 -5.70 -10.07
C PRO A 93 2.53 -4.48 -9.14
N LEU A 94 3.35 -4.44 -8.10
CA LEU A 94 3.29 -3.44 -7.04
C LEU A 94 4.64 -2.75 -6.84
N ALA A 95 4.61 -1.44 -6.56
CA ALA A 95 5.77 -0.71 -6.08
C ALA A 95 5.69 -0.51 -4.57
N VAL A 96 6.79 -0.73 -3.88
CA VAL A 96 6.92 -0.48 -2.44
C VAL A 96 7.73 0.78 -2.23
N CYS A 97 7.16 1.77 -1.54
CA CYS A 97 7.88 2.95 -1.09
C CYS A 97 7.95 2.97 0.43
N ARG A 98 9.05 3.48 0.97
CA ARG A 98 9.17 3.73 2.40
C ARG A 98 8.25 4.88 2.80
N SER A 99 7.39 4.68 3.79
CA SER A 99 6.53 5.73 4.30
C SER A 99 7.30 6.70 5.22
N LYS A 100 6.73 7.86 5.50
CA LYS A 100 7.31 8.88 6.38
C LYS A 100 7.65 8.33 7.78
N SER A 101 6.86 7.42 8.30
CA SER A 101 7.02 6.81 9.64
C SER A 101 7.91 5.56 9.66
N GLY A 102 8.44 5.16 8.50
CA GLY A 102 9.29 3.97 8.37
C GLY A 102 8.53 2.68 8.03
N GLY A 103 7.21 2.72 7.91
CA GLY A 103 6.39 1.66 7.33
C GLY A 103 6.46 1.66 5.79
N ALA A 104 5.44 1.15 5.12
CA ALA A 104 5.43 1.03 3.67
C ALA A 104 4.14 1.57 3.04
N HIS A 105 4.27 2.27 1.92
CA HIS A 105 3.22 2.52 0.95
C HIS A 105 3.37 1.52 -0.19
N VAL A 106 2.37 0.68 -0.41
CA VAL A 106 2.38 -0.32 -1.48
C VAL A 106 1.42 0.14 -2.58
N PHE A 107 1.98 0.60 -3.69
CA PHE A 107 1.24 1.20 -4.78
C PHE A 107 0.85 0.18 -5.85
N LEU A 108 -0.40 0.30 -6.32
CA LEU A 108 -0.91 -0.32 -7.53
C LEU A 108 -1.25 0.79 -8.53
N PHE A 109 -0.77 0.65 -9.77
CA PHE A 109 -0.98 1.63 -10.83
C PHE A 109 -1.84 1.08 -11.96
N SER A 110 -2.72 1.91 -12.50
CA SER A 110 -3.49 1.65 -13.71
C SER A 110 -3.05 2.60 -14.83
N ALA A 111 -2.96 2.09 -16.06
CA ALA A 111 -2.64 2.91 -17.22
C ALA A 111 -3.78 3.87 -17.56
N GLU A 112 -5.02 3.43 -17.34
CA GLU A 112 -6.24 4.19 -17.57
C GLU A 112 -7.01 4.37 -16.26
N PRO A 113 -7.85 5.42 -16.14
CA PRO A 113 -8.70 5.60 -14.98
C PRO A 113 -9.64 4.41 -14.76
N VAL A 114 -9.69 3.92 -13.51
CA VAL A 114 -10.58 2.84 -13.09
C VAL A 114 -11.48 3.31 -11.96
N ALA A 115 -12.67 2.73 -11.81
CA ALA A 115 -13.54 3.05 -10.69
C ALA A 115 -12.79 2.87 -9.35
N ALA A 116 -12.90 3.86 -8.46
CA ALA A 116 -12.25 3.85 -7.14
C ALA A 116 -12.63 2.62 -6.31
N GLU A 117 -13.86 2.13 -6.45
CA GLU A 117 -14.34 0.89 -5.85
C GLU A 117 -13.50 -0.32 -6.29
N ARG A 118 -13.28 -0.48 -7.60
CA ARG A 118 -12.49 -1.61 -8.15
C ARG A 118 -11.03 -1.57 -7.69
N MET A 119 -10.43 -0.38 -7.63
CA MET A 119 -9.08 -0.21 -7.11
C MET A 119 -9.02 -0.61 -5.64
N ARG A 120 -9.96 -0.13 -4.82
CA ARG A 120 -10.04 -0.43 -3.40
C ARG A 120 -10.25 -1.92 -3.14
N ASP A 121 -11.13 -2.58 -3.89
CA ASP A 121 -11.42 -4.00 -3.75
C ASP A 121 -10.18 -4.84 -4.09
N LYS A 122 -9.50 -4.52 -5.21
CA LYS A 122 -8.27 -5.22 -5.59
C LYS A 122 -7.16 -5.04 -4.54
N LEU A 123 -6.96 -3.84 -4.03
CA LEU A 123 -5.99 -3.59 -2.97
C LEU A 123 -6.37 -4.26 -1.64
N THR A 124 -7.67 -4.40 -1.35
CA THR A 124 -8.14 -5.13 -0.17
C THR A 124 -7.87 -6.63 -0.28
N GLU A 125 -8.03 -7.20 -1.46
CA GLU A 125 -7.62 -8.57 -1.75
C GLU A 125 -6.11 -8.76 -1.57
N ILE A 126 -5.31 -7.87 -2.17
CA ILE A 126 -3.85 -7.89 -2.11
C ILE A 126 -3.32 -7.74 -0.68
N LYS A 127 -3.80 -6.75 0.09
CA LYS A 127 -3.32 -6.54 1.47
C LYS A 127 -3.60 -7.75 2.36
N THR A 128 -4.73 -8.41 2.15
CA THR A 128 -5.11 -9.62 2.89
C THR A 128 -4.17 -10.77 2.56
N LEU A 129 -3.89 -10.97 1.26
CA LEU A 129 -2.92 -11.97 0.80
C LEU A 129 -1.51 -11.72 1.38
N LEU A 130 -1.07 -10.47 1.39
CA LEU A 130 0.23 -10.08 1.93
C LEU A 130 0.31 -10.19 3.47
N GLY A 131 -0.82 -10.41 4.16
CA GLY A 131 -0.88 -10.52 5.62
C GLY A 131 -1.03 -9.19 6.35
N TYR A 132 -1.42 -8.14 5.64
CA TYR A 132 -1.64 -6.79 6.18
C TYR A 132 -3.12 -6.39 6.19
N GLY A 133 -4.02 -7.33 6.48
CA GLY A 133 -5.47 -7.12 6.44
C GLY A 133 -5.99 -5.92 7.26
N GLY A 134 -5.29 -5.52 8.32
CA GLY A 134 -5.61 -4.35 9.14
C GLY A 134 -5.17 -2.99 8.56
N SER A 135 -4.35 -2.98 7.49
CA SER A 135 -3.81 -1.74 6.89
C SER A 135 -4.89 -0.93 6.19
N GLU A 136 -4.68 0.38 6.13
CA GLU A 136 -5.56 1.28 5.39
C GLU A 136 -5.36 1.14 3.87
N VAL A 137 -6.43 1.43 3.10
CA VAL A 137 -6.39 1.41 1.64
C VAL A 137 -6.82 2.78 1.11
N PHE A 138 -6.09 3.29 0.13
CA PHE A 138 -6.41 4.48 -0.62
C PHE A 138 -6.70 4.12 -2.10
N PRO A 139 -7.77 4.65 -2.69
CA PRO A 139 -8.74 5.59 -2.13
C PRO A 139 -9.53 5.00 -0.97
N LYS A 140 -9.76 5.79 0.11
CA LYS A 140 -10.65 5.39 1.21
C LYS A 140 -12.11 5.50 0.78
N GLN A 141 -12.44 6.49 -0.04
CA GLN A 141 -13.76 6.72 -0.61
C GLN A 141 -13.85 6.03 -1.97
N ILE A 142 -15.01 5.46 -2.27
CA ILE A 142 -15.37 4.94 -3.59
C ILE A 142 -16.17 5.96 -4.39
N GLN A 143 -16.72 6.97 -3.73
CA GLN A 143 -17.52 8.04 -4.31
C GLN A 143 -17.35 9.33 -3.49
N LEU A 144 -17.21 10.43 -4.18
CA LEU A 144 -17.33 11.77 -3.60
C LEU A 144 -18.82 12.10 -3.45
N LYS A 145 -19.23 12.52 -2.25
CA LYS A 145 -20.65 12.73 -1.90
C LYS A 145 -21.21 14.05 -2.43
N SER A 146 -20.35 15.01 -2.68
CA SER A 146 -20.70 16.33 -3.19
C SER A 146 -19.49 17.00 -3.83
N SER A 147 -19.71 18.13 -4.51
CA SER A 147 -18.64 18.97 -5.06
C SER A 147 -17.66 19.49 -4.00
N ASP A 148 -18.09 19.56 -2.73
CA ASP A 148 -17.24 19.99 -1.61
C ASP A 148 -16.50 18.83 -0.93
N ASP A 149 -16.88 17.58 -1.20
CA ASP A 149 -16.21 16.43 -0.64
C ASP A 149 -14.87 16.20 -1.35
N THR A 150 -13.80 16.13 -0.60
CA THR A 150 -12.45 15.95 -1.17
C THR A 150 -11.90 14.54 -1.00
N GLY A 151 -12.48 13.74 -0.11
CA GLY A 151 -11.89 12.46 0.27
C GLY A 151 -10.57 12.59 1.06
N ASN A 152 -9.85 11.48 1.21
CA ASN A 152 -8.60 11.41 1.96
C ASN A 152 -7.39 11.41 1.02
N PHE A 153 -6.35 12.16 1.40
CA PHE A 153 -5.08 12.17 0.67
C PHE A 153 -4.06 11.20 1.27
N LEU A 154 -3.09 10.82 0.45
CA LEU A 154 -1.88 10.13 0.85
C LEU A 154 -0.66 11.01 0.58
N ASN A 155 0.28 11.09 1.53
CA ASN A 155 1.55 11.77 1.31
C ASN A 155 2.39 11.01 0.28
N LEU A 156 2.89 11.72 -0.73
CA LEU A 156 3.64 11.12 -1.82
C LEU A 156 5.07 10.72 -1.42
N PRO A 157 5.67 9.74 -2.11
CA PRO A 157 7.10 9.43 -2.00
C PRO A 157 7.95 10.54 -2.63
N TYR A 158 9.27 10.44 -2.51
CA TYR A 158 10.27 11.37 -3.10
C TYR A 158 10.13 12.83 -2.67
N PHE A 159 9.66 13.09 -1.45
CA PHE A 159 9.77 14.42 -0.86
C PHE A 159 11.24 14.78 -0.62
N GLY A 160 11.73 15.76 -1.33
CA GLY A 160 13.16 16.12 -1.36
C GLY A 160 13.97 15.41 -2.46
N GLY A 161 13.27 14.82 -3.45
CA GLY A 161 13.94 14.19 -4.60
C GLY A 161 14.79 13.00 -4.18
N GLU A 162 16.06 12.99 -4.58
CA GLU A 162 17.00 11.90 -4.29
C GLU A 162 17.47 11.87 -2.82
N ASP A 163 17.43 13.00 -2.12
CA ASP A 163 17.81 13.10 -0.70
C ASP A 163 16.70 12.63 0.25
N THR A 164 15.68 11.98 -0.28
CA THR A 164 14.51 11.56 0.47
C THR A 164 14.73 10.33 1.35
N THR A 165 14.00 10.25 2.46
CA THR A 165 13.80 9.01 3.21
C THR A 165 12.55 8.24 2.78
N ARG A 166 11.79 8.76 1.78
CA ARG A 166 10.52 8.19 1.27
C ARG A 166 10.70 7.67 -0.15
N TYR A 167 11.78 6.94 -0.38
CA TYR A 167 12.14 6.37 -1.68
C TYR A 167 11.34 5.09 -1.98
N ALA A 168 11.24 4.73 -3.25
CA ALA A 168 10.82 3.40 -3.65
C ALA A 168 11.95 2.39 -3.45
N PHE A 169 11.59 1.12 -3.34
CA PHE A 169 12.55 0.04 -3.29
C PHE A 169 12.64 -0.68 -4.64
N ARG A 170 13.86 -1.02 -5.04
CA ARG A 170 14.09 -2.00 -6.09
C ARG A 170 13.72 -3.40 -5.63
N TYR A 171 13.65 -4.34 -6.55
CA TYR A 171 13.33 -5.75 -6.24
C TYR A 171 14.41 -6.47 -5.42
N ASP A 172 15.63 -5.94 -5.34
CA ASP A 172 16.69 -6.43 -4.44
C ASP A 172 16.53 -5.94 -2.99
N GLY A 173 15.65 -4.97 -2.77
CA GLY A 173 15.38 -4.36 -1.46
C GLY A 173 16.16 -3.08 -1.20
N GLU A 174 16.98 -2.64 -2.14
CA GLU A 174 17.74 -1.39 -2.04
C GLU A 174 16.88 -0.19 -2.46
N ALA A 175 17.29 1.01 -2.04
CA ALA A 175 16.64 2.25 -2.42
C ALA A 175 16.73 2.49 -3.93
N ALA A 176 15.62 2.85 -4.55
CA ALA A 176 15.57 3.25 -5.95
C ALA A 176 15.68 4.77 -6.08
N THR A 177 16.42 5.23 -7.09
CA THR A 177 16.39 6.62 -7.53
C THR A 177 15.03 6.98 -8.13
N LEU A 178 14.76 8.26 -8.35
CA LEU A 178 13.51 8.69 -8.99
C LEU A 178 13.39 8.15 -10.43
N GLU A 179 14.48 8.08 -11.18
CA GLU A 179 14.51 7.51 -12.54
C GLU A 179 14.25 5.99 -12.52
N GLU A 180 14.84 5.27 -11.57
CA GLU A 180 14.57 3.85 -11.39
C GLU A 180 13.09 3.62 -11.00
N PHE A 181 12.50 4.50 -10.20
CA PHE A 181 11.07 4.45 -9.89
C PHE A 181 10.20 4.64 -11.14
N TYR A 182 10.57 5.54 -12.04
CA TYR A 182 9.85 5.70 -13.32
C TYR A 182 9.93 4.44 -14.19
N THR A 183 11.07 3.76 -14.16
CA THR A 183 11.26 2.47 -14.84
C THR A 183 10.37 1.40 -14.21
N ILE A 184 10.40 1.25 -12.88
CA ILE A 184 9.53 0.34 -12.13
C ILE A 184 8.07 0.61 -12.47
N TYR A 185 7.61 1.87 -12.39
CA TYR A 185 6.23 2.23 -12.74
C TYR A 185 5.86 1.78 -14.17
N SER A 186 6.75 1.99 -15.13
CA SER A 186 6.49 1.64 -16.53
C SER A 186 6.33 0.13 -16.74
N GLU A 187 7.03 -0.68 -15.96
CA GLU A 187 6.97 -2.14 -15.99
C GLU A 187 5.71 -2.69 -15.32
N ILE A 188 5.30 -2.10 -14.19
CA ILE A 188 4.23 -2.67 -13.34
C ILE A 188 2.84 -2.09 -13.60
N LYS A 189 2.70 -0.92 -14.24
CA LYS A 189 1.38 -0.32 -14.50
C LYS A 189 0.49 -1.25 -15.31
N GLN A 190 -0.74 -1.45 -14.85
CA GLN A 190 -1.66 -2.40 -15.44
C GLN A 190 -2.63 -1.71 -16.41
N THR A 191 -2.86 -2.31 -17.57
CA THR A 191 -3.94 -1.90 -18.50
C THR A 191 -5.32 -2.27 -17.95
N ASP A 192 -5.39 -3.33 -17.13
CA ASP A 192 -6.63 -3.78 -16.49
C ASP A 192 -6.28 -4.43 -15.13
N ILE A 193 -6.52 -3.71 -14.05
CA ILE A 193 -6.24 -4.19 -12.69
C ILE A 193 -7.11 -5.40 -12.29
N THR A 194 -8.24 -5.62 -12.97
CA THR A 194 -9.12 -6.77 -12.67
C THR A 194 -8.51 -8.09 -13.14
N LYS A 195 -7.60 -8.04 -14.11
CA LYS A 195 -6.90 -9.20 -14.67
C LYS A 195 -5.65 -9.61 -13.88
N ILE A 196 -5.29 -8.85 -12.83
CA ILE A 196 -4.20 -9.27 -11.95
C ILE A 196 -4.56 -10.59 -11.32
N LYS A 197 -3.84 -11.64 -11.76
CA LYS A 197 -3.97 -12.97 -11.17
C LYS A 197 -3.12 -13.04 -9.90
N ILE A 198 -3.74 -13.50 -8.84
CA ILE A 198 -3.05 -13.78 -7.58
C ILE A 198 -2.65 -15.25 -7.61
N GLU A 199 -1.38 -15.52 -7.91
CA GLU A 199 -0.83 -16.86 -7.88
C GLU A 199 -0.50 -17.20 -6.43
N ARG A 200 -1.34 -18.04 -5.83
CA ARG A 200 -1.06 -18.58 -4.49
C ARG A 200 -0.11 -19.76 -4.62
N PRO A 201 0.96 -19.85 -3.81
CA PRO A 201 1.80 -21.03 -3.79
C PRO A 201 0.94 -22.23 -3.36
N LYS A 202 1.08 -23.35 -4.08
CA LYS A 202 0.39 -24.60 -3.71
C LYS A 202 0.81 -25.00 -2.30
N SER A 203 -0.14 -25.31 -1.47
CA SER A 203 0.08 -25.76 -0.10
C SER A 203 -0.80 -26.98 0.20
N GLU A 204 -0.49 -27.70 1.26
CA GLU A 204 -1.32 -28.80 1.75
C GLU A 204 -2.71 -28.32 2.21
N TYR A 205 -2.94 -27.01 2.21
CA TYR A 205 -4.14 -26.32 2.69
C TYR A 205 -4.96 -25.67 1.58
N ASP A 206 -4.69 -25.99 0.30
CA ASP A 206 -5.36 -25.38 -0.88
C ASP A 206 -6.88 -25.61 -0.92
N ASP A 207 -7.37 -26.64 -0.22
CA ASP A 207 -8.78 -26.99 -0.07
C ASP A 207 -9.38 -26.55 1.28
N ALA A 208 -8.60 -25.81 2.06
CA ALA A 208 -9.05 -25.31 3.36
C ALA A 208 -9.95 -24.08 3.21
N PRO A 209 -10.75 -23.74 4.24
CA PRO A 209 -11.40 -22.44 4.28
C PRO A 209 -10.39 -21.32 4.10
N PRO A 210 -10.76 -20.21 3.41
CA PRO A 210 -9.84 -19.11 3.08
C PRO A 210 -9.03 -18.56 4.26
N CYS A 211 -9.61 -18.55 5.47
CA CYS A 211 -8.91 -18.12 6.68
C CYS A 211 -7.77 -19.08 7.08
N ILE A 212 -7.92 -20.38 6.85
CA ILE A 212 -6.89 -21.38 7.14
C ILE A 212 -5.78 -21.32 6.08
N GLU A 213 -6.15 -21.20 4.80
CA GLU A 213 -5.17 -21.00 3.71
C GLU A 213 -4.29 -19.78 3.99
N LEU A 214 -4.92 -18.64 4.36
CA LEU A 214 -4.21 -17.41 4.69
C LEU A 214 -3.28 -17.56 5.91
N MET A 215 -3.71 -18.30 6.92
CA MET A 215 -2.87 -18.61 8.10
C MET A 215 -1.69 -19.52 7.75
N ALA A 216 -1.86 -20.45 6.83
CA ALA A 216 -0.77 -21.31 6.35
C ALA A 216 0.29 -20.54 5.56
N ILE A 217 -0.12 -19.53 4.78
CA ILE A 217 0.77 -18.69 3.98
C ILE A 217 1.42 -17.60 4.84
N ASN A 218 0.68 -17.05 5.80
CA ASN A 218 1.11 -15.93 6.63
C ASN A 218 1.40 -16.39 8.06
N LYS A 219 2.40 -15.76 8.72
CA LYS A 219 2.54 -15.95 10.16
C LYS A 219 1.29 -15.44 10.88
N ILE A 220 0.82 -16.20 11.87
CA ILE A 220 -0.30 -15.80 12.70
C ILE A 220 0.09 -14.51 13.49
N PRO A 221 -0.69 -13.44 13.39
CA PRO A 221 -0.38 -12.18 14.05
C PRO A 221 -0.38 -12.33 15.58
N GLU A 222 0.41 -11.49 16.22
CA GLU A 222 0.45 -11.39 17.68
C GLU A 222 -0.94 -10.98 18.22
N GLY A 223 -1.41 -11.61 19.29
CA GLY A 223 -2.76 -11.40 19.84
C GLY A 223 -3.85 -12.32 19.26
N GLY A 224 -3.67 -12.84 18.04
CA GLY A 224 -4.61 -13.78 17.40
C GLY A 224 -4.24 -15.26 17.56
N ARG A 225 -3.10 -15.57 18.18
CA ARG A 225 -2.50 -16.91 18.15
C ARG A 225 -3.42 -18.02 18.68
N ASN A 226 -4.00 -17.83 19.85
CA ASN A 226 -4.83 -18.89 20.47
C ASN A 226 -6.04 -19.24 19.61
N ASN A 227 -6.76 -18.24 19.11
CA ASN A 227 -7.95 -18.45 18.29
C ASN A 227 -7.60 -19.06 16.93
N SER A 228 -6.53 -18.55 16.30
CA SER A 228 -6.02 -19.06 15.04
C SER A 228 -5.53 -20.51 15.16
N MET A 229 -4.76 -20.83 16.19
CA MET A 229 -4.28 -22.18 16.45
C MET A 229 -5.42 -23.16 16.74
N PHE A 230 -6.47 -22.72 17.43
CA PHE A 230 -7.66 -23.53 17.62
C PHE A 230 -8.32 -23.90 16.29
N HIS A 231 -8.60 -22.91 15.44
CA HIS A 231 -9.22 -23.15 14.12
C HIS A 231 -8.35 -24.03 13.22
N PHE A 232 -7.04 -23.77 13.23
CA PHE A 232 -6.08 -24.55 12.48
C PHE A 232 -6.06 -26.02 12.97
N GLY A 233 -6.03 -26.24 14.28
CA GLY A 233 -6.06 -27.56 14.89
C GLY A 233 -7.35 -28.33 14.61
N VAL A 234 -8.51 -27.66 14.63
CA VAL A 234 -9.80 -28.28 14.25
C VAL A 234 -9.78 -28.74 12.79
N TYR A 235 -9.29 -27.91 11.88
CA TYR A 235 -9.17 -28.26 10.46
C TYR A 235 -8.18 -29.42 10.26
N ALA A 236 -6.96 -29.30 10.81
CA ALA A 236 -5.92 -30.32 10.68
C ALA A 236 -6.38 -31.68 11.22
N LYS A 237 -7.07 -31.71 12.36
CA LYS A 237 -7.62 -32.93 12.95
C LYS A 237 -8.69 -33.59 12.07
N LYS A 238 -9.49 -32.79 11.37
CA LYS A 238 -10.49 -33.33 10.41
C LYS A 238 -9.82 -33.87 9.16
N LYS A 239 -8.84 -33.17 8.61
CA LYS A 239 -8.20 -33.53 7.34
C LYS A 239 -7.18 -34.66 7.52
N TRP A 240 -6.38 -34.64 8.59
CA TRP A 240 -5.33 -35.61 8.89
C TRP A 240 -5.49 -36.21 10.30
N PRO A 241 -6.47 -37.07 10.54
CA PRO A 241 -6.78 -37.52 11.91
C PRO A 241 -5.59 -38.14 12.67
N ALA A 242 -4.71 -38.86 11.94
CA ALA A 242 -3.54 -39.51 12.53
C ALA A 242 -2.30 -38.60 12.69
N GLU A 243 -2.19 -37.53 11.86
CA GLU A 243 -0.97 -36.71 11.73
C GLU A 243 -1.21 -35.24 12.09
N TRP A 244 -2.39 -34.86 12.56
CA TRP A 244 -2.78 -33.47 12.75
C TRP A 244 -1.79 -32.63 13.58
N LYS A 245 -1.12 -33.25 14.58
CA LYS A 245 -0.15 -32.55 15.42
C LYS A 245 1.12 -32.14 14.69
N SER A 246 1.57 -32.96 13.74
CA SER A 246 2.76 -32.66 12.92
C SER A 246 2.46 -31.66 11.79
N LYS A 247 1.16 -31.45 11.50
CA LYS A 247 0.69 -30.51 10.48
C LYS A 247 0.36 -29.11 11.04
N MET A 248 0.49 -28.90 12.33
CA MET A 248 0.31 -27.62 13.02
C MET A 248 1.65 -26.88 13.20
#